data_55dd8c8a6e40dbbc47d526f47f669d9a
#
_entry.id   55dd8c8a6e40dbbc47d526f47f669d9a
#
_cell.length_a   1.000
_cell.length_b   1.000
_cell.length_c   1.000
_cell.angle_alpha   90.00
_cell.angle_beta   90.00
_cell.angle_gamma   90.00
#
_symmetry.space_group_name_H-M   'P 1'
#
loop_
_entity.id
_entity.type
_entity.pdbx_description
1 polymer ?
#
loop_
_entity_poly.entity_id
_entity_poly.type
_entity_poly.pdbx_seq_one_letter_code
_entity_poly.pdbx_strand_id
1 'polypeptide(L)'
;MLGGGSITLFHVRGIRVGVDWSWFLVLFLVIFWLADFYGELLGESSYATGPFALAVLSALGFFGSIVLHELGHALAAVRNGIGISSIQLWIFGGMARMDRESDSPATEFKVAVAGPLVTLAIVVALTAIGIATAGWHDFREAAVIDRDADTSGVLAMAAWLAMINFVILVFNLLPAFPMDGGRIALALAWWRSGNRTSATRFAATLGRVFAYLFIGVGLLLIFNGDVFSGIWLALIGMIVNGSARAASAQTNITAPIEGMRVADVMDREPVAIPGELSVEQALDEYFLRYRWPWFPVVDAGRRFLGLVVRDKADEVPETSRATSLVSDLVELGDGTFQISEDAPLDTLLGNRALRRFGALMAVDAEGRLSGVVTVEQVGRALRDAAV
;
A
#
# COMPACT_ATOMS: atom_id res chain seq x y z
N MET A 1 1.70 -15.01 1.06
CA MET A 1 2.93 -15.56 0.46
C MET A 1 2.89 -15.36 -1.05
N LEU A 2 3.38 -14.24 -1.60
CA LEU A 2 3.78 -14.06 -3.00
C LEU A 2 4.98 -13.13 -2.98
N GLY A 3 6.10 -13.64 -2.47
CA GLY A 3 7.43 -13.03 -2.53
C GLY A 3 8.24 -13.59 -3.68
N GLY A 4 7.62 -13.71 -4.87
CA GLY A 4 8.31 -14.02 -6.10
C GLY A 4 9.07 -12.79 -6.59
N GLY A 5 10.32 -12.96 -7.02
CA GLY A 5 11.27 -11.92 -7.35
C GLY A 5 10.73 -10.84 -8.28
N SER A 6 10.52 -9.65 -7.75
CA SER A 6 10.23 -8.48 -8.58
C SER A 6 11.52 -7.96 -9.20
N ILE A 7 11.48 -7.73 -10.52
CA ILE A 7 12.59 -7.14 -11.26
C ILE A 7 12.55 -5.63 -11.04
N THR A 8 13.66 -5.05 -10.58
CA THR A 8 13.78 -3.60 -10.45
C THR A 8 14.07 -2.99 -11.80
N LEU A 9 13.24 -2.05 -12.25
CA LEU A 9 13.46 -1.31 -13.49
C LEU A 9 14.38 -0.10 -13.25
N PHE A 10 14.01 0.76 -12.29
CA PHE A 10 14.76 1.97 -11.97
C PHE A 10 14.38 2.50 -10.58
N HIS A 11 15.05 3.58 -10.16
CA HIS A 11 14.73 4.30 -8.93
C HIS A 11 14.41 5.76 -9.24
N VAL A 12 13.35 6.29 -8.61
CA VAL A 12 12.96 7.70 -8.70
C VAL A 12 12.92 8.28 -7.29
N ARG A 13 13.78 9.25 -6.99
CA ARG A 13 13.88 9.89 -5.66
C ARG A 13 13.96 8.89 -4.50
N GLY A 14 14.69 7.79 -4.68
CA GLY A 14 14.84 6.74 -3.67
C GLY A 14 13.71 5.69 -3.67
N ILE A 15 12.62 5.90 -4.43
CA ILE A 15 11.53 4.93 -4.56
C ILE A 15 11.93 3.90 -5.62
N ARG A 16 11.92 2.62 -5.27
CA ARG A 16 12.18 1.52 -6.19
C ARG A 16 10.94 1.28 -7.06
N VAL A 17 11.09 1.33 -8.38
CA VAL A 17 10.07 0.92 -9.35
C VAL A 17 10.44 -0.45 -9.92
N GLY A 18 9.54 -1.40 -9.79
CA GLY A 18 9.75 -2.78 -10.23
C GLY A 18 8.53 -3.39 -10.87
N VAL A 19 8.73 -4.53 -11.53
CA VAL A 19 7.68 -5.32 -12.19
C VAL A 19 7.69 -6.75 -11.65
N ASP A 20 6.52 -7.34 -11.52
CA ASP A 20 6.34 -8.75 -11.26
C ASP A 20 6.40 -9.56 -12.57
N TRP A 21 6.71 -10.85 -12.50
CA TRP A 21 6.72 -11.71 -13.69
C TRP A 21 5.37 -11.75 -14.42
N SER A 22 4.27 -11.61 -13.71
CA SER A 22 2.93 -11.57 -14.29
C SER A 22 2.70 -10.38 -15.22
N TRP A 23 3.44 -9.29 -15.02
CA TRP A 23 3.37 -8.10 -15.86
C TRP A 23 3.84 -8.38 -17.30
N PHE A 24 4.85 -9.22 -17.51
CA PHE A 24 5.33 -9.57 -18.84
C PHE A 24 4.27 -10.30 -19.66
N LEU A 25 3.46 -11.14 -19.01
CA LEU A 25 2.35 -11.80 -19.69
C LEU A 25 1.38 -10.77 -20.28
N VAL A 26 0.99 -9.77 -19.48
CA VAL A 26 0.07 -8.71 -19.92
C VAL A 26 0.73 -7.86 -21.00
N LEU A 27 2.01 -7.49 -20.84
CA LEU A 27 2.74 -6.75 -21.85
C LEU A 27 2.72 -7.45 -23.21
N PHE A 28 3.03 -8.75 -23.26
CA PHE A 28 3.01 -9.51 -24.52
C PHE A 28 1.60 -9.62 -25.10
N LEU A 29 0.60 -9.89 -24.26
CA LEU A 29 -0.79 -9.94 -24.72
C LEU A 29 -1.25 -8.61 -25.33
N VAL A 30 -0.92 -7.50 -24.71
CA VAL A 30 -1.26 -6.16 -25.21
C VAL A 30 -0.52 -5.87 -26.52
N ILE A 31 0.78 -6.21 -26.62
CA ILE A 31 1.55 -6.02 -27.87
C ILE A 31 0.93 -6.84 -29.02
N PHE A 32 0.62 -8.13 -28.82
CA PHE A 32 0.05 -8.96 -29.86
C PHE A 32 -1.33 -8.47 -30.29
N TRP A 33 -2.19 -8.10 -29.35
CA TRP A 33 -3.50 -7.55 -29.66
C TRP A 33 -3.40 -6.22 -30.43
N LEU A 34 -2.49 -5.32 -30.02
CA LEU A 34 -2.27 -4.06 -30.71
C LEU A 34 -1.60 -4.23 -32.06
N ALA A 35 -0.72 -5.23 -32.25
CA ALA A 35 -0.11 -5.52 -33.56
C ALA A 35 -1.17 -5.94 -34.57
N ASP A 36 -2.12 -6.77 -34.16
CA ASP A 36 -3.25 -7.16 -34.96
C ASP A 36 -4.14 -5.96 -35.33
N PHE A 37 -4.49 -5.15 -34.33
CA PHE A 37 -5.24 -3.91 -34.51
C PHE A 37 -4.57 -2.94 -35.49
N TYR A 38 -3.27 -2.67 -35.37
CA TYR A 38 -2.55 -1.78 -36.29
C TYR A 38 -2.32 -2.41 -37.65
N GLY A 39 -2.19 -3.75 -37.75
CA GLY A 39 -2.12 -4.46 -38.98
C GLY A 39 -3.41 -4.29 -39.81
N GLU A 40 -4.56 -4.50 -39.19
CA GLU A 40 -5.87 -4.27 -39.83
C GLU A 40 -6.06 -2.80 -40.23
N LEU A 41 -5.72 -1.86 -39.35
CA LEU A 41 -5.87 -0.41 -39.60
C LEU A 41 -5.03 0.09 -40.78
N LEU A 42 -3.79 -0.40 -40.90
CA LEU A 42 -2.85 0.04 -41.93
C LEU A 42 -2.91 -0.82 -43.20
N GLY A 43 -3.76 -1.86 -43.24
CA GLY A 43 -3.84 -2.80 -44.37
C GLY A 43 -2.54 -3.60 -44.58
N GLU A 44 -1.76 -3.79 -43.51
CA GLU A 44 -0.48 -4.50 -43.50
C GLU A 44 -0.56 -5.78 -42.66
N SER A 45 0.44 -6.66 -42.81
CA SER A 45 0.59 -7.79 -41.89
C SER A 45 0.86 -7.32 -40.47
N SER A 46 0.23 -7.94 -39.46
CA SER A 46 0.45 -7.67 -38.03
C SER A 46 1.92 -7.80 -37.62
N TYR A 47 2.70 -8.58 -38.38
CA TYR A 47 4.14 -8.79 -38.18
C TYR A 47 5.02 -7.86 -39.02
N ALA A 48 4.43 -6.99 -39.86
CA ALA A 48 5.20 -5.96 -40.56
C ALA A 48 5.82 -5.00 -39.55
N THR A 49 6.96 -4.41 -39.91
CA THR A 49 7.73 -3.56 -38.99
C THR A 49 6.92 -2.37 -38.45
N GLY A 50 6.07 -1.77 -39.32
CA GLY A 50 5.23 -0.62 -38.93
C GLY A 50 4.22 -0.94 -37.83
N PRO A 51 3.24 -1.84 -38.07
CA PRO A 51 2.24 -2.24 -37.10
C PRO A 51 2.85 -2.76 -35.78
N PHE A 52 3.87 -3.61 -35.88
CA PHE A 52 4.52 -4.17 -34.70
C PHE A 52 5.25 -3.09 -33.86
N ALA A 53 5.95 -2.15 -34.48
CA ALA A 53 6.60 -1.05 -33.78
C ALA A 53 5.58 -0.15 -33.08
N LEU A 54 4.46 0.18 -33.73
CA LEU A 54 3.37 0.94 -33.13
C LEU A 54 2.77 0.21 -31.93
N ALA A 55 2.57 -1.10 -32.03
CA ALA A 55 2.06 -1.92 -30.92
C ALA A 55 3.00 -1.89 -29.69
N VAL A 56 4.30 -2.07 -29.91
CA VAL A 56 5.31 -2.01 -28.85
C VAL A 56 5.33 -0.62 -28.20
N LEU A 57 5.37 0.45 -29.01
CA LEU A 57 5.39 1.83 -28.49
C LEU A 57 4.11 2.16 -27.74
N SER A 58 2.95 1.74 -28.23
CA SER A 58 1.66 1.91 -27.55
C SER A 58 1.63 1.17 -26.21
N ALA A 59 2.08 -0.08 -26.17
CA ALA A 59 2.14 -0.86 -24.94
C ALA A 59 3.09 -0.23 -23.90
N LEU A 60 4.28 0.20 -24.34
CA LEU A 60 5.22 0.90 -23.46
C LEU A 60 4.67 2.25 -22.97
N GLY A 61 4.00 3.00 -23.85
CA GLY A 61 3.32 4.25 -23.49
C GLY A 61 2.20 4.03 -22.47
N PHE A 62 1.40 2.98 -22.65
CA PHE A 62 0.35 2.57 -21.73
C PHE A 62 0.89 2.23 -20.34
N PHE A 63 1.88 1.33 -20.28
CA PHE A 63 2.49 1.00 -18.98
C PHE A 63 3.27 2.17 -18.39
N GLY A 64 3.89 3.01 -19.20
CA GLY A 64 4.50 4.26 -18.79
C GLY A 64 3.49 5.20 -18.12
N SER A 65 2.28 5.32 -18.66
CA SER A 65 1.20 6.12 -18.06
C SER A 65 0.74 5.58 -16.71
N ILE A 66 0.67 4.25 -16.55
CA ILE A 66 0.36 3.61 -15.26
C ILE A 66 1.46 3.92 -14.23
N VAL A 67 2.75 3.81 -14.61
CA VAL A 67 3.86 4.16 -13.72
C VAL A 67 3.79 5.63 -13.30
N LEU A 68 3.51 6.54 -14.23
CA LEU A 68 3.37 7.97 -13.93
C LEU A 68 2.19 8.24 -12.99
N HIS A 69 1.07 7.55 -13.17
CA HIS A 69 -0.09 7.61 -12.28
C HIS A 69 0.30 7.20 -10.84
N GLU A 70 0.92 6.02 -10.67
CA GLU A 70 1.40 5.55 -9.35
C GLU A 70 2.45 6.47 -8.75
N LEU A 71 3.32 7.03 -9.59
CA LEU A 71 4.32 8.01 -9.16
C LEU A 71 3.65 9.30 -8.66
N GLY A 72 2.52 9.68 -9.24
CA GLY A 72 1.70 10.79 -8.76
C GLY A 72 1.27 10.58 -7.31
N HIS A 73 0.70 9.42 -6.97
CA HIS A 73 0.35 9.05 -5.60
C HIS A 73 1.57 9.04 -4.67
N ALA A 74 2.65 8.39 -5.11
CA ALA A 74 3.86 8.24 -4.33
C ALA A 74 4.50 9.60 -3.99
N LEU A 75 4.60 10.52 -4.96
CA LEU A 75 5.16 11.84 -4.73
C LEU A 75 4.26 12.70 -3.83
N ALA A 76 2.93 12.58 -3.95
CA ALA A 76 2.00 13.25 -3.05
C ALA A 76 2.13 12.70 -1.62
N ALA A 77 2.27 11.39 -1.44
CA ALA A 77 2.49 10.74 -0.15
C ALA A 77 3.79 11.24 0.51
N VAL A 78 4.92 11.19 -0.21
CA VAL A 78 6.22 11.65 0.30
C VAL A 78 6.18 13.13 0.69
N ARG A 79 5.53 14.00 -0.11
CA ARG A 79 5.36 15.43 0.22
C ARG A 79 4.55 15.67 1.50
N ASN A 80 3.70 14.71 1.88
CA ASN A 80 2.91 14.76 3.12
C ASN A 80 3.52 13.89 4.24
N GLY A 81 4.81 13.52 4.14
CA GLY A 81 5.55 12.82 5.19
C GLY A 81 5.26 11.32 5.29
N ILE A 82 4.62 10.71 4.28
CA ILE A 82 4.39 9.27 4.23
C ILE A 82 5.52 8.64 3.40
N GLY A 83 6.30 7.74 4.02
CA GLY A 83 7.34 7.00 3.34
C GLY A 83 6.78 6.01 2.30
N ILE A 84 7.47 5.89 1.17
CA ILE A 84 7.15 4.91 0.12
C ILE A 84 8.37 4.03 -0.10
N SER A 85 8.21 2.73 0.12
CA SER A 85 9.30 1.76 -0.04
C SER A 85 9.46 1.28 -1.48
N SER A 86 8.38 1.10 -2.21
CA SER A 86 8.43 0.64 -3.61
C SER A 86 7.10 0.85 -4.34
N ILE A 87 7.20 0.96 -5.67
CA ILE A 87 6.09 0.83 -6.63
C ILE A 87 6.31 -0.48 -7.39
N GLN A 88 5.32 -1.35 -7.43
CA GLN A 88 5.36 -2.62 -8.15
C GLN A 88 4.22 -2.70 -9.15
N LEU A 89 4.56 -2.98 -10.42
CA LEU A 89 3.58 -3.31 -11.46
C LEU A 89 3.34 -4.82 -11.48
N TRP A 90 2.09 -5.21 -11.56
CA TRP A 90 1.64 -6.58 -11.66
C TRP A 90 0.44 -6.68 -12.63
N ILE A 91 -0.15 -7.87 -12.79
CA ILE A 91 -1.18 -8.14 -13.81
C ILE A 91 -2.39 -7.17 -13.78
N PHE A 92 -2.75 -6.64 -12.60
CA PHE A 92 -3.91 -5.74 -12.46
C PHE A 92 -3.56 -4.25 -12.33
N GLY A 93 -2.30 -3.85 -12.55
CA GLY A 93 -1.89 -2.45 -12.49
C GLY A 93 -0.69 -2.20 -11.59
N GLY A 94 -0.60 -1.01 -11.01
CA GLY A 94 0.44 -0.60 -10.07
C GLY A 94 0.00 -0.73 -8.61
N MET A 95 0.97 -0.92 -7.73
CA MET A 95 0.77 -0.88 -6.28
C MET A 95 1.95 -0.18 -5.61
N ALA A 96 1.70 0.95 -4.97
CA ALA A 96 2.67 1.62 -4.12
C ALA A 96 2.60 1.08 -2.68
N ARG A 97 3.74 0.68 -2.13
CA ARG A 97 3.84 0.27 -0.72
C ARG A 97 4.16 1.49 0.13
N MET A 98 3.17 1.93 0.88
CA MET A 98 3.27 2.99 1.87
C MET A 98 3.71 2.40 3.23
N ASP A 99 4.57 3.12 3.96
CA ASP A 99 5.05 2.68 5.27
C ASP A 99 3.99 2.85 6.36
N ARG A 100 3.06 3.80 6.17
CA ARG A 100 1.93 4.06 7.08
C ARG A 100 0.72 4.57 6.31
N GLU A 101 -0.42 4.52 6.94
CA GLU A 101 -1.66 5.10 6.43
C GLU A 101 -1.69 6.63 6.62
N SER A 102 -2.59 7.32 5.94
CA SER A 102 -2.75 8.77 6.06
C SER A 102 -3.33 9.15 7.43
N ASP A 103 -2.75 10.16 8.07
CA ASP A 103 -3.15 10.62 9.40
C ASP A 103 -4.33 11.63 9.36
N SER A 104 -4.70 12.11 8.19
CA SER A 104 -5.77 13.11 8.04
C SER A 104 -6.55 12.95 6.74
N PRO A 105 -7.82 13.36 6.72
CA PRO A 105 -8.63 13.32 5.51
C PRO A 105 -8.05 14.20 4.38
N ALA A 106 -7.40 15.31 4.73
CA ALA A 106 -6.77 16.19 3.74
C ALA A 106 -5.57 15.52 3.06
N THR A 107 -4.75 14.78 3.81
CA THR A 107 -3.63 14.00 3.26
C THR A 107 -4.13 12.85 2.40
N GLU A 108 -5.14 12.10 2.87
CA GLU A 108 -5.76 11.02 2.11
C GLU A 108 -6.31 11.52 0.77
N PHE A 109 -7.04 12.64 0.78
CA PHE A 109 -7.58 13.27 -0.43
C PHE A 109 -6.48 13.67 -1.42
N LYS A 110 -5.43 14.38 -0.94
CA LYS A 110 -4.30 14.82 -1.79
C LYS A 110 -3.58 13.65 -2.44
N VAL A 111 -3.34 12.59 -1.68
CA VAL A 111 -2.70 11.38 -2.19
C VAL A 111 -3.61 10.69 -3.21
N ALA A 112 -4.89 10.50 -2.89
CA ALA A 112 -5.84 9.79 -3.75
C ALA A 112 -6.09 10.51 -5.08
N VAL A 113 -6.15 11.84 -5.11
CA VAL A 113 -6.39 12.63 -6.33
C VAL A 113 -5.15 12.74 -7.21
N ALA A 114 -3.94 12.58 -6.66
CA ALA A 114 -2.69 12.85 -7.36
C ALA A 114 -2.48 11.94 -8.60
N GLY A 115 -2.81 10.64 -8.50
CA GLY A 115 -2.75 9.72 -9.64
C GLY A 115 -3.72 10.10 -10.77
N PRO A 116 -5.02 10.23 -10.50
CA PRO A 116 -6.00 10.72 -11.46
C PRO A 116 -5.63 12.04 -12.13
N LEU A 117 -5.04 13.00 -11.41
CA LEU A 117 -4.56 14.26 -11.98
C LEU A 117 -3.43 14.05 -12.98
N VAL A 118 -2.50 13.15 -12.71
CA VAL A 118 -1.44 12.79 -13.68
C VAL A 118 -2.05 12.16 -14.93
N THR A 119 -2.97 11.22 -14.77
CA THR A 119 -3.65 10.59 -15.92
C THR A 119 -4.45 11.61 -16.72
N LEU A 120 -5.16 12.53 -16.06
CA LEU A 120 -5.86 13.64 -16.73
C LEU A 120 -4.88 14.49 -17.54
N ALA A 121 -3.72 14.84 -16.98
CA ALA A 121 -2.70 15.60 -17.69
C ALA A 121 -2.18 14.86 -18.94
N ILE A 122 -2.00 13.53 -18.84
CA ILE A 122 -1.62 12.69 -19.99
C ILE A 122 -2.72 12.71 -21.07
N VAL A 123 -3.98 12.53 -20.71
CA VAL A 123 -5.12 12.57 -21.64
C VAL A 123 -5.18 13.92 -22.34
N VAL A 124 -5.11 15.02 -21.58
CA VAL A 124 -5.14 16.38 -22.14
C VAL A 124 -3.96 16.64 -23.07
N ALA A 125 -2.75 16.23 -22.69
CA ALA A 125 -1.55 16.40 -23.51
C ALA A 125 -1.64 15.61 -24.84
N LEU A 126 -2.01 14.33 -24.79
CA LEU A 126 -2.14 13.50 -25.99
C LEU A 126 -3.25 14.00 -26.91
N THR A 127 -4.40 14.40 -26.35
CA THR A 127 -5.52 14.98 -27.11
C THR A 127 -5.10 16.31 -27.75
N ALA A 128 -4.45 17.19 -27.02
CA ALA A 128 -4.00 18.48 -27.54
C ALA A 128 -2.96 18.31 -28.67
N ILE A 129 -2.00 17.39 -28.50
CA ILE A 129 -1.02 17.08 -29.56
C ILE A 129 -1.71 16.49 -30.79
N GLY A 130 -2.63 15.54 -30.61
CA GLY A 130 -3.38 14.94 -31.72
C GLY A 130 -4.19 15.96 -32.50
N ILE A 131 -4.91 16.87 -31.80
CA ILE A 131 -5.68 17.95 -32.44
C ILE A 131 -4.77 18.95 -33.14
N ALA A 132 -3.64 19.31 -32.52
CA ALA A 132 -2.71 20.26 -33.12
C ALA A 132 -2.02 19.75 -34.38
N THR A 133 -1.83 18.42 -34.47
CA THR A 133 -1.13 17.77 -35.62
C THR A 133 -2.06 17.36 -36.73
N ALA A 134 -3.28 16.92 -36.46
CA ALA A 134 -4.21 16.36 -37.45
C ALA A 134 -5.56 17.10 -37.50
N GLY A 135 -5.86 17.97 -36.56
CA GLY A 135 -7.16 18.60 -36.41
C GLY A 135 -8.15 17.76 -35.60
N TRP A 136 -9.25 18.41 -35.18
CA TRP A 136 -10.26 17.76 -34.32
C TRP A 136 -10.97 16.58 -35.00
N HIS A 137 -11.29 16.76 -36.30
CA HIS A 137 -12.04 15.74 -37.06
C HIS A 137 -11.27 14.43 -37.13
N ASP A 138 -10.06 14.48 -37.64
CA ASP A 138 -9.21 13.28 -37.86
C ASP A 138 -8.81 12.65 -36.51
N PHE A 139 -8.51 13.46 -35.48
CA PHE A 139 -8.24 12.90 -34.14
C PHE A 139 -9.44 12.18 -33.54
N ARG A 140 -10.66 12.72 -33.71
CA ARG A 140 -11.89 12.10 -33.23
C ARG A 140 -12.15 10.78 -33.97
N GLU A 141 -11.99 10.73 -35.29
CA GLU A 141 -12.15 9.50 -36.08
C GLU A 141 -11.14 8.43 -35.63
N ALA A 142 -9.87 8.81 -35.45
CA ALA A 142 -8.85 7.91 -34.89
C ALA A 142 -9.21 7.42 -33.48
N ALA A 143 -9.79 8.26 -32.62
CA ALA A 143 -10.16 7.90 -31.25
C ALA A 143 -11.38 6.97 -31.19
N VAL A 144 -12.33 7.09 -32.10
CA VAL A 144 -13.52 6.20 -32.21
C VAL A 144 -13.20 4.91 -32.95
N ILE A 145 -11.96 4.77 -33.47
CA ILE A 145 -11.49 3.59 -34.21
C ILE A 145 -12.34 3.39 -35.48
N ASP A 146 -12.55 4.47 -36.21
CA ASP A 146 -13.19 4.38 -37.50
C ASP A 146 -12.22 3.73 -38.51
N ARG A 147 -12.54 2.49 -38.92
CA ARG A 147 -11.69 1.69 -39.80
C ARG A 147 -11.67 2.19 -41.24
N ASP A 148 -12.65 3.01 -41.62
CA ASP A 148 -12.75 3.58 -42.93
C ASP A 148 -11.99 4.93 -43.06
N ALA A 149 -11.46 5.46 -41.95
CA ALA A 149 -10.69 6.69 -41.95
C ALA A 149 -9.23 6.44 -42.38
N ASP A 150 -8.71 7.26 -43.29
CA ASP A 150 -7.30 7.25 -43.71
C ASP A 150 -6.43 7.87 -42.57
N THR A 151 -6.20 7.09 -41.55
CA THR A 151 -5.54 7.53 -40.29
C THR A 151 -4.08 7.08 -40.29
N SER A 152 -3.15 8.02 -40.05
CA SER A 152 -1.75 7.65 -39.88
C SER A 152 -1.55 6.82 -38.60
N GLY A 153 -0.66 5.81 -38.63
CA GLY A 153 -0.39 4.95 -37.50
C GLY A 153 0.02 5.71 -36.23
N VAL A 154 0.74 6.83 -36.37
CA VAL A 154 1.15 7.69 -35.23
C VAL A 154 -0.05 8.41 -34.59
N LEU A 155 -0.99 8.89 -35.44
CA LEU A 155 -2.22 9.50 -34.95
C LEU A 155 -3.10 8.49 -34.23
N ALA A 156 -3.25 7.28 -34.83
CA ALA A 156 -3.96 6.17 -34.20
C ALA A 156 -3.36 5.78 -32.85
N MET A 157 -2.02 5.71 -32.75
CA MET A 157 -1.33 5.47 -31.48
C MET A 157 -1.63 6.55 -30.43
N ALA A 158 -1.55 7.82 -30.79
CA ALA A 158 -1.81 8.93 -29.88
C ALA A 158 -3.28 8.92 -29.41
N ALA A 159 -4.21 8.69 -30.33
CA ALA A 159 -5.64 8.60 -30.05
C ALA A 159 -5.99 7.40 -29.16
N TRP A 160 -5.41 6.23 -29.45
CA TRP A 160 -5.58 5.04 -28.62
C TRP A 160 -5.03 5.26 -27.20
N LEU A 161 -3.83 5.82 -27.07
CA LEU A 161 -3.25 6.14 -25.76
C LEU A 161 -4.11 7.16 -24.98
N ALA A 162 -4.64 8.19 -25.65
CA ALA A 162 -5.55 9.14 -25.03
C ALA A 162 -6.83 8.45 -24.55
N MET A 163 -7.44 7.61 -25.38
CA MET A 163 -8.68 6.89 -25.08
C MET A 163 -8.50 5.91 -23.92
N ILE A 164 -7.45 5.07 -23.94
CA ILE A 164 -7.25 4.09 -22.86
C ILE A 164 -6.94 4.78 -21.52
N ASN A 165 -6.16 5.86 -21.52
CA ASN A 165 -5.92 6.66 -20.33
C ASN A 165 -7.20 7.36 -19.83
N PHE A 166 -8.07 7.82 -20.74
CA PHE A 166 -9.39 8.36 -20.38
C PHE A 166 -10.26 7.29 -19.72
N VAL A 167 -10.30 6.08 -20.25
CA VAL A 167 -11.01 4.94 -19.65
C VAL A 167 -10.45 4.65 -18.25
N ILE A 168 -9.12 4.57 -18.09
CA ILE A 168 -8.48 4.37 -16.79
C ILE A 168 -8.86 5.49 -15.81
N LEU A 169 -8.84 6.75 -16.26
CA LEU A 169 -9.24 7.89 -15.45
C LEU A 169 -10.67 7.76 -14.93
N VAL A 170 -11.62 7.45 -15.81
CA VAL A 170 -13.03 7.27 -15.47
C VAL A 170 -13.18 6.12 -14.46
N PHE A 171 -12.55 4.97 -14.70
CA PHE A 171 -12.59 3.84 -13.78
C PHE A 171 -11.98 4.18 -12.43
N ASN A 172 -10.82 4.85 -12.40
CA ASN A 172 -10.19 5.24 -11.14
C ASN A 172 -10.99 6.30 -10.36
N LEU A 173 -11.83 7.08 -11.01
CA LEU A 173 -12.71 8.05 -10.33
C LEU A 173 -14.01 7.42 -9.82
N LEU A 174 -14.31 6.14 -10.15
CA LEU A 174 -15.47 5.46 -9.56
C LEU A 174 -15.32 5.37 -8.04
N PRO A 175 -16.35 5.78 -7.27
CA PRO A 175 -16.27 5.81 -5.80
C PRO A 175 -16.41 4.40 -5.20
N ALA A 176 -15.50 3.51 -5.56
CA ALA A 176 -15.49 2.11 -5.17
C ALA A 176 -14.06 1.62 -4.93
N PHE A 177 -13.80 0.88 -3.84
CA PHE A 177 -12.52 0.18 -3.68
C PHE A 177 -12.41 -0.97 -4.72
N PRO A 178 -11.22 -1.19 -5.30
CA PRO A 178 -9.90 -0.65 -4.93
C PRO A 178 -9.49 0.63 -5.65
N MET A 179 -10.39 1.29 -6.41
CA MET A 179 -10.09 2.47 -7.22
C MET A 179 -9.82 3.71 -6.33
N ASP A 180 -9.14 4.72 -6.91
CA ASP A 180 -8.83 5.98 -6.22
C ASP A 180 -10.07 6.77 -5.83
N GLY A 181 -11.14 6.70 -6.62
CA GLY A 181 -12.43 7.28 -6.30
C GLY A 181 -13.02 6.75 -4.99
N GLY A 182 -12.75 5.50 -4.64
CA GLY A 182 -13.09 4.93 -3.33
C GLY A 182 -12.32 5.60 -2.20
N ARG A 183 -11.03 5.89 -2.38
CA ARG A 183 -10.19 6.63 -1.42
C ARG A 183 -10.59 8.11 -1.35
N ILE A 184 -10.96 8.71 -2.48
CA ILE A 184 -11.52 10.08 -2.52
C ILE A 184 -12.83 10.14 -1.74
N ALA A 185 -13.74 9.18 -1.95
CA ALA A 185 -15.01 9.07 -1.20
C ALA A 185 -14.76 8.87 0.29
N LEU A 186 -13.80 8.01 0.67
CA LEU A 186 -13.34 7.84 2.04
C LEU A 186 -12.88 9.18 2.64
N ALA A 187 -11.99 9.90 1.96
CA ALA A 187 -11.43 11.16 2.46
C ALA A 187 -12.52 12.22 2.70
N LEU A 188 -13.45 12.36 1.76
CA LEU A 188 -14.57 13.30 1.86
C LEU A 188 -15.53 12.92 3.00
N ALA A 189 -15.88 11.64 3.12
CA ALA A 189 -16.71 11.15 4.21
C ALA A 189 -16.04 11.31 5.58
N TRP A 190 -14.72 11.04 5.65
CA TRP A 190 -13.92 11.24 6.86
C TRP A 190 -13.86 12.72 7.25
N TRP A 191 -13.65 13.61 6.28
CA TRP A 191 -13.68 15.04 6.54
C TRP A 191 -15.03 15.50 7.11
N ARG A 192 -16.13 14.92 6.64
CA ARG A 192 -17.50 15.26 7.08
C ARG A 192 -17.87 14.67 8.43
N SER A 193 -17.44 13.43 8.73
CA SER A 193 -17.81 12.68 9.93
C SER A 193 -16.84 12.83 11.09
N GLY A 194 -15.58 13.21 10.81
CA GLY A 194 -14.49 13.18 11.78
C GLY A 194 -14.01 11.77 12.16
N ASN A 195 -14.67 10.71 11.67
CA ASN A 195 -14.37 9.31 12.02
C ASN A 195 -14.01 8.51 10.77
N ARG A 196 -12.74 8.02 10.72
CA ARG A 196 -12.19 7.27 9.60
C ARG A 196 -12.87 5.93 9.39
N THR A 197 -13.17 5.22 10.49
CA THR A 197 -13.83 3.93 10.47
C THR A 197 -15.23 4.01 9.82
N SER A 198 -16.04 5.00 10.22
CA SER A 198 -17.36 5.26 9.63
C SER A 198 -17.24 5.62 8.15
N ALA A 199 -16.27 6.45 7.78
CA ALA A 199 -16.01 6.85 6.41
C ALA A 199 -15.58 5.66 5.53
N THR A 200 -14.73 4.76 6.05
CA THR A 200 -14.32 3.54 5.33
C THR A 200 -15.51 2.63 5.09
N ARG A 201 -16.39 2.45 6.08
CA ARG A 201 -17.63 1.66 5.90
C ARG A 201 -18.56 2.27 4.86
N PHE A 202 -18.68 3.60 4.83
CA PHE A 202 -19.44 4.32 3.81
C PHE A 202 -18.87 4.09 2.41
N ALA A 203 -17.57 4.31 2.20
CA ALA A 203 -16.90 4.11 0.92
C ALA A 203 -16.99 2.64 0.46
N ALA A 204 -16.82 1.68 1.37
CA ALA A 204 -16.99 0.27 1.07
C ALA A 204 -18.45 -0.11 0.72
N THR A 205 -19.42 0.53 1.34
CA THR A 205 -20.85 0.32 0.99
C THR A 205 -21.14 0.84 -0.41
N LEU A 206 -20.62 2.03 -0.74
CA LEU A 206 -20.74 2.61 -2.07
C LEU A 206 -20.08 1.70 -3.13
N GLY A 207 -18.89 1.18 -2.83
CA GLY A 207 -18.21 0.19 -3.68
C GLY A 207 -19.03 -1.07 -3.93
N ARG A 208 -19.75 -1.58 -2.91
CA ARG A 208 -20.66 -2.73 -3.09
C ARG A 208 -21.84 -2.40 -4.02
N VAL A 209 -22.38 -1.19 -3.95
CA VAL A 209 -23.44 -0.76 -4.86
C VAL A 209 -22.94 -0.79 -6.31
N PHE A 210 -21.77 -0.22 -6.60
CA PHE A 210 -21.18 -0.29 -7.94
C PHE A 210 -20.86 -1.72 -8.37
N ALA A 211 -20.38 -2.55 -7.46
CA ALA A 211 -20.12 -3.97 -7.72
C ALA A 211 -21.38 -4.71 -8.18
N TYR A 212 -22.48 -4.54 -7.47
CA TYR A 212 -23.76 -5.16 -7.86
C TYR A 212 -24.35 -4.57 -9.15
N LEU A 213 -24.13 -3.27 -9.39
CA LEU A 213 -24.49 -2.65 -10.67
C LEU A 213 -23.74 -3.31 -11.83
N PHE A 214 -22.42 -3.49 -11.72
CA PHE A 214 -21.61 -4.14 -12.74
C PHE A 214 -22.03 -5.61 -12.97
N ILE A 215 -22.29 -6.36 -11.89
CA ILE A 215 -22.79 -7.73 -12.00
C ILE A 215 -24.16 -7.75 -12.69
N GLY A 216 -25.07 -6.86 -12.32
CA GLY A 216 -26.42 -6.79 -12.90
C GLY A 216 -26.38 -6.42 -14.39
N VAL A 217 -25.60 -5.39 -14.77
CA VAL A 217 -25.41 -5.01 -16.18
C VAL A 217 -24.71 -6.14 -16.94
N GLY A 218 -23.71 -6.79 -16.34
CA GLY A 218 -23.03 -7.94 -16.95
C GLY A 218 -24.00 -9.08 -17.26
N LEU A 219 -24.90 -9.42 -16.35
CA LEU A 219 -25.93 -10.43 -16.59
C LEU A 219 -26.90 -10.00 -17.71
N LEU A 220 -27.31 -8.74 -17.73
CA LEU A 220 -28.15 -8.21 -18.81
C LEU A 220 -27.49 -8.32 -20.17
N LEU A 221 -26.19 -8.04 -20.28
CA LEU A 221 -25.43 -8.20 -21.52
C LEU A 221 -25.39 -9.67 -21.97
N ILE A 222 -25.18 -10.61 -21.06
CA ILE A 222 -25.22 -12.05 -21.35
C ILE A 222 -26.59 -12.45 -21.92
N PHE A 223 -27.68 -12.00 -21.29
CA PHE A 223 -29.04 -12.31 -21.76
C PHE A 223 -29.36 -11.68 -23.14
N ASN A 224 -28.70 -10.55 -23.46
CA ASN A 224 -28.83 -9.92 -24.78
C ASN A 224 -27.87 -10.49 -25.83
N GLY A 225 -27.12 -11.54 -25.51
CA GLY A 225 -26.23 -12.24 -26.46
C GLY A 225 -24.76 -11.79 -26.45
N ASP A 226 -24.42 -10.70 -25.78
CA ASP A 226 -23.04 -10.29 -25.58
C ASP A 226 -22.42 -10.97 -24.35
N VAL A 227 -22.15 -12.27 -24.51
CA VAL A 227 -21.67 -13.14 -23.44
C VAL A 227 -20.29 -12.72 -22.96
N PHE A 228 -19.39 -12.31 -23.87
CA PHE A 228 -18.02 -11.96 -23.51
C PHE A 228 -17.96 -10.70 -22.64
N SER A 229 -18.55 -9.60 -23.11
CA SER A 229 -18.59 -8.33 -22.34
C SER A 229 -19.32 -8.50 -21.02
N GLY A 230 -20.39 -9.30 -21.01
CA GLY A 230 -21.18 -9.57 -19.81
C GLY A 230 -20.42 -10.34 -18.74
N ILE A 231 -19.70 -11.41 -19.12
CA ILE A 231 -18.83 -12.17 -18.19
C ILE A 231 -17.72 -11.25 -17.66
N TRP A 232 -17.10 -10.45 -18.51
CA TRP A 232 -16.02 -9.57 -18.14
C TRP A 232 -16.48 -8.51 -17.13
N LEU A 233 -17.62 -7.89 -17.39
CA LEU A 233 -18.18 -6.87 -16.49
C LEU A 233 -18.62 -7.46 -15.15
N ALA A 234 -19.22 -8.65 -15.15
CA ALA A 234 -19.57 -9.37 -13.93
C ALA A 234 -18.33 -9.74 -13.10
N LEU A 235 -17.24 -10.17 -13.76
CA LEU A 235 -15.96 -10.47 -13.10
C LEU A 235 -15.38 -9.22 -12.43
N ILE A 236 -15.37 -8.07 -13.12
CA ILE A 236 -14.95 -6.78 -12.53
C ILE A 236 -15.80 -6.48 -11.30
N GLY A 237 -17.12 -6.63 -11.39
CA GLY A 237 -18.02 -6.44 -10.26
C GLY A 237 -17.70 -7.35 -9.07
N MET A 238 -17.35 -8.62 -9.30
CA MET A 238 -16.94 -9.55 -8.23
C MET A 238 -15.61 -9.11 -7.57
N ILE A 239 -14.64 -8.65 -8.34
CA ILE A 239 -13.36 -8.13 -7.81
C ILE A 239 -13.61 -6.89 -6.95
N VAL A 240 -14.42 -5.94 -7.42
CA VAL A 240 -14.78 -4.73 -6.68
C VAL A 240 -15.50 -5.09 -5.36
N ASN A 241 -16.43 -6.05 -5.39
CA ASN A 241 -17.14 -6.53 -4.19
C ASN A 241 -16.17 -7.16 -3.17
N GLY A 242 -15.22 -7.97 -3.66
CA GLY A 242 -14.17 -8.57 -2.84
C GLY A 242 -13.32 -7.51 -2.13
N SER A 243 -12.87 -6.51 -2.86
CA SER A 243 -12.07 -5.39 -2.33
C SER A 243 -12.85 -4.54 -1.34
N ALA A 244 -14.12 -4.24 -1.61
CA ALA A 244 -14.98 -3.52 -0.68
C ALA A 244 -15.23 -4.29 0.62
N ARG A 245 -15.38 -5.62 0.55
CA ARG A 245 -15.49 -6.49 1.74
C ARG A 245 -14.18 -6.50 2.53
N ALA A 246 -13.04 -6.61 1.86
CA ALA A 246 -11.73 -6.60 2.50
C ALA A 246 -11.49 -5.28 3.24
N ALA A 247 -11.81 -4.12 2.64
CA ALA A 247 -11.72 -2.81 3.27
C ALA A 247 -12.61 -2.72 4.53
N SER A 248 -13.85 -3.23 4.46
CA SER A 248 -14.75 -3.28 5.63
C SER A 248 -14.23 -4.21 6.72
N ALA A 249 -13.67 -5.38 6.37
CA ALA A 249 -13.15 -6.34 7.33
C ALA A 249 -11.92 -5.79 8.06
N GLN A 250 -11.01 -5.11 7.34
CA GLN A 250 -9.86 -4.42 7.94
C GLN A 250 -10.31 -3.41 8.99
N THR A 251 -11.34 -2.63 8.68
CA THR A 251 -11.90 -1.63 9.59
C THR A 251 -12.50 -2.26 10.86
N ASN A 252 -13.12 -3.44 10.76
CA ASN A 252 -13.70 -4.12 11.91
C ASN A 252 -12.65 -4.62 12.91
N ILE A 253 -11.41 -4.85 12.45
CA ILE A 253 -10.29 -5.25 13.32
C ILE A 253 -9.73 -4.04 14.06
N THR A 254 -9.66 -2.88 13.41
CA THR A 254 -9.05 -1.67 14.00
C THR A 254 -10.04 -0.80 14.76
N ALA A 255 -11.33 -0.83 14.40
CA ALA A 255 -12.36 0.00 15.04
C ALA A 255 -12.46 -0.17 16.57
N PRO A 256 -12.36 -1.37 17.15
CA PRO A 256 -12.48 -1.56 18.58
C PRO A 256 -11.38 -0.86 19.38
N ILE A 257 -10.19 -0.69 18.80
CA ILE A 257 -9.03 -0.07 19.45
C ILE A 257 -8.78 1.38 19.00
N GLU A 258 -9.67 1.92 18.14
CA GLU A 258 -9.58 3.31 17.68
C GLU A 258 -9.72 4.27 18.86
N GLY A 259 -8.70 5.13 19.06
CA GLY A 259 -8.65 6.06 20.17
C GLY A 259 -7.99 5.51 21.46
N MET A 260 -7.69 4.21 21.53
CA MET A 260 -6.89 3.66 22.63
C MET A 260 -5.40 3.97 22.43
N ARG A 261 -4.70 4.20 23.55
CA ARG A 261 -3.26 4.42 23.55
C ARG A 261 -2.54 3.19 24.09
N VAL A 262 -1.25 3.10 23.85
CA VAL A 262 -0.38 2.07 24.46
C VAL A 262 -0.51 2.07 25.97
N ALA A 263 -0.57 3.25 26.59
CA ALA A 263 -0.75 3.44 28.04
C ALA A 263 -2.03 2.79 28.61
N ASP A 264 -3.06 2.55 27.78
CA ASP A 264 -4.33 1.98 28.23
C ASP A 264 -4.27 0.45 28.40
N VAL A 265 -3.29 -0.20 27.73
CA VAL A 265 -3.18 -1.67 27.69
C VAL A 265 -1.85 -2.22 28.19
N MET A 266 -0.83 -1.36 28.37
CA MET A 266 0.49 -1.78 28.84
C MET A 266 0.47 -2.26 30.30
N ASP A 267 1.39 -3.15 30.64
CA ASP A 267 1.74 -3.43 32.03
C ASP A 267 2.59 -2.27 32.58
N ARG A 268 2.09 -1.57 33.59
CA ARG A 268 2.71 -0.38 34.17
C ARG A 268 3.77 -0.69 35.22
N GLU A 269 3.92 -1.96 35.61
CA GLU A 269 4.91 -2.41 36.60
C GLU A 269 5.90 -3.40 35.98
N PRO A 270 6.63 -3.02 34.89
CA PRO A 270 7.56 -3.91 34.27
C PRO A 270 8.73 -4.24 35.19
N VAL A 271 9.11 -5.52 35.21
CA VAL A 271 10.36 -5.94 35.87
C VAL A 271 11.52 -5.52 34.95
N ALA A 272 12.30 -4.55 35.38
CA ALA A 272 13.47 -4.06 34.68
C ALA A 272 14.74 -4.29 35.49
N ILE A 273 15.86 -4.54 34.80
CA ILE A 273 17.17 -4.71 35.43
C ILE A 273 17.88 -3.34 35.45
N PRO A 274 18.35 -2.86 36.61
CA PRO A 274 19.26 -1.71 36.65
C PRO A 274 20.55 -2.00 35.88
N GLY A 275 20.95 -1.10 34.99
CA GLY A 275 22.15 -1.29 34.17
C GLY A 275 23.46 -1.32 34.96
N GLU A 276 23.43 -0.80 36.16
CA GLU A 276 24.57 -0.76 37.09
C GLU A 276 24.82 -2.10 37.82
N LEU A 277 23.88 -3.05 37.76
CA LEU A 277 24.06 -4.38 38.34
C LEU A 277 25.11 -5.18 37.57
N SER A 278 25.82 -6.06 38.32
CA SER A 278 26.70 -7.03 37.70
C SER A 278 25.91 -8.10 36.96
N VAL A 279 26.53 -8.70 35.94
CA VAL A 279 25.92 -9.80 35.16
C VAL A 279 25.60 -10.97 36.08
N GLU A 280 26.43 -11.25 37.09
CA GLU A 280 26.19 -12.30 38.09
C GLU A 280 24.89 -12.05 38.87
N GLN A 281 24.71 -10.82 39.39
CA GLN A 281 23.46 -10.46 40.09
C GLN A 281 22.25 -10.52 39.19
N ALA A 282 22.36 -10.10 37.92
CA ALA A 282 21.27 -10.18 36.95
C ALA A 282 20.87 -11.62 36.67
N LEU A 283 21.84 -12.53 36.54
CA LEU A 283 21.58 -13.96 36.31
C LEU A 283 20.86 -14.58 37.50
N ASP A 284 21.32 -14.30 38.73
CA ASP A 284 20.78 -14.90 39.95
C ASP A 284 19.44 -14.33 40.38
N GLU A 285 19.31 -12.98 40.41
CA GLU A 285 18.12 -12.33 40.94
C GLU A 285 16.97 -12.20 39.92
N TYR A 286 17.29 -12.12 38.63
CA TYR A 286 16.29 -11.91 37.58
C TYR A 286 16.12 -13.12 36.70
N PHE A 287 17.15 -13.56 35.97
CA PHE A 287 16.99 -14.66 34.99
C PHE A 287 16.66 -16.00 35.66
N LEU A 288 17.25 -16.32 36.79
CA LEU A 288 16.96 -17.56 37.53
C LEU A 288 15.57 -17.51 38.17
N ARG A 289 15.17 -16.35 38.69
CA ARG A 289 13.89 -16.15 39.40
C ARG A 289 12.70 -16.15 38.44
N TYR A 290 12.77 -15.36 37.40
CA TYR A 290 11.64 -15.15 36.45
C TYR A 290 11.64 -16.11 35.28
N ARG A 291 12.77 -16.68 34.93
CA ARG A 291 12.98 -17.58 33.79
C ARG A 291 12.56 -16.98 32.43
N TRP A 292 12.60 -15.65 32.31
CA TRP A 292 12.33 -14.95 31.06
C TRP A 292 13.57 -14.95 30.16
N PRO A 293 13.41 -14.96 28.85
CA PRO A 293 14.54 -15.00 27.91
C PRO A 293 15.28 -13.64 27.79
N TRP A 294 14.64 -12.55 28.20
CA TRP A 294 15.19 -11.19 28.15
C TRP A 294 14.55 -10.29 29.22
N PHE A 295 15.21 -9.18 29.51
CA PHE A 295 14.72 -8.12 30.42
C PHE A 295 15.02 -6.75 29.83
N PRO A 296 14.16 -5.74 30.06
CA PRO A 296 14.49 -4.35 29.83
C PRO A 296 15.54 -3.89 30.84
N VAL A 297 16.49 -3.10 30.35
CA VAL A 297 17.55 -2.49 31.17
C VAL A 297 17.30 -1.01 31.27
N VAL A 298 17.44 -0.45 32.48
CA VAL A 298 17.22 0.96 32.78
C VAL A 298 18.40 1.56 33.53
N ASP A 299 18.61 2.88 33.37
CA ASP A 299 19.55 3.62 34.20
C ASP A 299 18.94 4.00 35.57
N ALA A 300 19.73 4.69 36.42
CA ALA A 300 19.28 5.19 37.74
C ALA A 300 18.08 6.14 37.67
N GLY A 301 17.86 6.80 36.52
CA GLY A 301 16.71 7.66 36.22
C GLY A 301 15.52 6.93 35.63
N ARG A 302 15.54 5.59 35.57
CA ARG A 302 14.57 4.72 34.88
C ARG A 302 14.50 4.94 33.37
N ARG A 303 15.47 5.56 32.73
CA ARG A 303 15.53 5.66 31.29
C ARG A 303 15.82 4.29 30.69
N PHE A 304 15.10 3.94 29.65
CA PHE A 304 15.28 2.68 28.94
C PHE A 304 16.60 2.71 28.14
N LEU A 305 17.51 1.77 28.46
CA LEU A 305 18.80 1.62 27.81
C LEU A 305 18.75 0.61 26.65
N GLY A 306 17.90 -0.40 26.74
CA GLY A 306 17.77 -1.48 25.76
C GLY A 306 17.36 -2.80 26.43
N LEU A 307 17.58 -3.91 25.73
CA LEU A 307 17.27 -5.25 26.23
C LEU A 307 18.56 -6.02 26.53
N VAL A 308 18.56 -6.80 27.61
CA VAL A 308 19.56 -7.83 27.85
C VAL A 308 18.92 -9.20 27.63
N VAL A 309 19.55 -10.03 26.80
CA VAL A 309 19.09 -11.38 26.48
C VAL A 309 19.89 -12.39 27.32
N ARG A 310 19.23 -13.43 27.83
CA ARG A 310 19.85 -14.45 28.67
C ARG A 310 21.08 -15.07 28.03
N ASP A 311 20.99 -15.46 26.77
CA ASP A 311 22.09 -16.13 26.07
C ASP A 311 23.37 -15.27 26.08
N LYS A 312 23.26 -13.94 25.91
CA LYS A 312 24.40 -13.03 26.01
C LYS A 312 24.96 -12.91 27.41
N ALA A 313 24.10 -12.93 28.42
CA ALA A 313 24.55 -12.92 29.81
C ALA A 313 25.28 -14.22 30.17
N ASP A 314 24.82 -15.36 29.65
CA ASP A 314 25.45 -16.67 29.83
C ASP A 314 26.80 -16.79 29.08
N GLU A 315 26.99 -16.08 27.98
CA GLU A 315 28.27 -16.02 27.21
C GLU A 315 29.40 -15.31 27.98
N VAL A 316 29.08 -14.49 28.99
CA VAL A 316 30.09 -13.81 29.83
C VAL A 316 30.81 -14.87 30.67
N PRO A 317 32.19 -14.93 30.60
CA PRO A 317 32.97 -15.88 31.42
C PRO A 317 32.68 -15.70 32.91
N GLU A 318 32.51 -16.79 33.68
CA GLU A 318 32.18 -16.75 35.11
C GLU A 318 33.13 -15.85 35.91
N THR A 319 34.41 -15.85 35.56
CA THR A 319 35.42 -15.01 36.21
C THR A 319 35.19 -13.50 36.03
N SER A 320 34.44 -13.10 35.05
CA SER A 320 34.18 -11.70 34.70
C SER A 320 32.75 -11.25 35.05
N ARG A 321 31.86 -12.17 35.40
CA ARG A 321 30.41 -11.86 35.64
C ARG A 321 30.21 -10.88 36.80
N ALA A 322 31.01 -10.98 37.84
CA ALA A 322 30.93 -10.09 38.99
C ALA A 322 31.40 -8.65 38.74
N THR A 323 32.20 -8.45 37.66
CA THR A 323 32.75 -7.14 37.31
C THR A 323 32.18 -6.51 36.07
N SER A 324 31.55 -7.31 35.20
CA SER A 324 30.86 -6.84 33.98
C SER A 324 29.49 -6.28 34.33
N LEU A 325 29.16 -5.10 33.81
CA LEU A 325 27.86 -4.47 34.06
C LEU A 325 26.84 -4.95 33.01
N VAL A 326 25.57 -5.00 33.40
CA VAL A 326 24.46 -5.33 32.51
C VAL A 326 24.35 -4.32 31.37
N SER A 327 24.63 -3.03 31.66
CA SER A 327 24.65 -1.96 30.64
C SER A 327 25.61 -2.25 29.48
N ASP A 328 26.69 -3.00 29.67
CA ASP A 328 27.68 -3.32 28.67
C ASP A 328 27.18 -4.41 27.68
N LEU A 329 26.16 -5.17 28.09
CA LEU A 329 25.56 -6.25 27.29
C LEU A 329 24.28 -5.84 26.57
N VAL A 330 23.83 -4.62 26.76
CA VAL A 330 22.57 -4.13 26.21
C VAL A 330 22.60 -4.17 24.68
N GLU A 331 21.65 -4.83 24.09
CA GLU A 331 21.34 -4.65 22.67
C GLU A 331 20.67 -3.27 22.48
N LEU A 332 21.45 -2.32 22.01
CA LEU A 332 20.96 -1.04 21.53
C LEU A 332 20.20 -1.31 20.21
N GLY A 333 18.91 -1.59 20.30
CA GLY A 333 18.06 -1.53 19.14
C GLY A 333 17.91 -0.07 18.72
N ASP A 334 18.04 0.23 17.41
CA ASP A 334 17.86 1.55 16.78
C ASP A 334 16.44 2.15 17.00
N GLY A 335 15.98 2.26 18.24
CA GLY A 335 14.60 2.60 18.59
C GLY A 335 13.57 1.51 18.29
N THR A 336 14.00 0.33 17.88
CA THR A 336 13.11 -0.77 17.39
C THR A 336 12.31 -1.42 18.52
N PHE A 337 12.80 -1.37 19.76
CA PHE A 337 12.17 -2.05 20.91
C PHE A 337 11.29 -1.14 21.78
N GLN A 338 11.24 0.15 21.44
CA GLN A 338 10.50 1.12 22.23
C GLN A 338 9.36 1.75 21.43
N ILE A 339 8.31 2.15 22.15
CA ILE A 339 7.18 2.91 21.63
C ILE A 339 6.78 3.95 22.68
N SER A 340 6.28 5.11 22.21
CA SER A 340 5.71 6.10 23.13
C SER A 340 4.46 5.53 23.82
N GLU A 341 4.32 5.74 25.12
CA GLU A 341 3.11 5.38 25.86
C GLU A 341 1.84 6.07 25.33
N ASP A 342 2.00 7.27 24.74
CA ASP A 342 0.94 8.03 24.11
C ASP A 342 0.63 7.60 22.67
N ALA A 343 1.40 6.69 22.10
CA ALA A 343 1.17 6.23 20.75
C ALA A 343 -0.20 5.55 20.60
N PRO A 344 -0.90 5.74 19.48
CA PRO A 344 -2.12 5.01 19.19
C PRO A 344 -1.89 3.49 19.15
N LEU A 345 -2.80 2.73 19.74
CA LEU A 345 -2.67 1.27 19.89
C LEU A 345 -2.66 0.53 18.55
N ASP A 346 -3.30 1.08 17.54
CA ASP A 346 -3.35 0.52 16.17
C ASP A 346 -1.95 0.46 15.51
N THR A 347 -1.02 1.35 15.89
CA THR A 347 0.37 1.34 15.40
C THR A 347 1.11 0.04 15.73
N LEU A 348 0.63 -0.70 16.73
CA LEU A 348 1.21 -1.98 17.15
C LEU A 348 0.86 -3.13 16.21
N LEU A 349 -0.26 -3.09 15.50
CA LEU A 349 -0.76 -4.20 14.67
C LEU A 349 0.20 -4.57 13.52
N GLY A 350 0.99 -3.60 13.04
CA GLY A 350 2.02 -3.79 11.99
C GLY A 350 3.45 -3.91 12.50
N ASN A 351 3.68 -3.74 13.81
CA ASN A 351 5.03 -3.60 14.36
C ASN A 351 5.82 -4.91 14.26
N ARG A 352 6.98 -4.87 13.58
CA ARG A 352 7.84 -6.04 13.36
C ARG A 352 8.52 -6.52 14.65
N ALA A 353 8.90 -5.58 15.52
CA ALA A 353 9.58 -5.92 16.77
C ALA A 353 8.62 -6.61 17.74
N LEU A 354 7.37 -6.13 17.85
CA LEU A 354 6.33 -6.79 18.63
C LEU A 354 6.09 -8.24 18.17
N ARG A 355 6.08 -8.47 16.83
CA ARG A 355 5.94 -9.84 16.29
C ARG A 355 7.15 -10.72 16.54
N ARG A 356 8.36 -10.15 16.54
CA ARG A 356 9.61 -10.90 16.68
C ARG A 356 9.93 -11.22 18.14
N PHE A 357 9.72 -10.26 19.05
CA PHE A 357 10.11 -10.38 20.46
C PHE A 357 8.92 -10.62 21.41
N GLY A 358 7.69 -10.52 20.88
CA GLY A 358 6.47 -10.71 21.66
C GLY A 358 6.09 -9.52 22.55
N ALA A 359 6.96 -8.49 22.65
CA ALA A 359 6.74 -7.31 23.47
C ALA A 359 7.46 -6.07 22.95
N LEU A 360 6.99 -4.88 23.37
CA LEU A 360 7.64 -3.57 23.20
C LEU A 360 7.68 -2.84 24.54
N MET A 361 8.70 -2.01 24.72
CA MET A 361 8.89 -1.15 25.89
C MET A 361 8.18 0.18 25.67
N ALA A 362 7.18 0.48 26.48
CA ALA A 362 6.51 1.76 26.49
C ALA A 362 7.34 2.78 27.25
N VAL A 363 7.63 3.92 26.64
CA VAL A 363 8.43 4.99 27.25
C VAL A 363 7.66 6.30 27.26
N ASP A 364 7.91 7.12 28.27
CA ASP A 364 7.39 8.49 28.37
C ASP A 364 8.15 9.47 27.46
N ALA A 365 7.78 10.75 27.51
CA ALA A 365 8.41 11.81 26.68
C ALA A 365 9.90 12.02 27.02
N GLU A 366 10.34 11.66 28.24
CA GLU A 366 11.71 11.75 28.72
C GLU A 366 12.52 10.47 28.43
N GLY A 367 11.91 9.45 27.81
CA GLY A 367 12.53 8.16 27.49
C GLY A 367 12.62 7.21 28.69
N ARG A 368 11.86 7.44 29.76
CA ARG A 368 11.79 6.54 30.93
C ARG A 368 10.83 5.39 30.64
N LEU A 369 11.17 4.21 31.09
CA LEU A 369 10.34 3.02 30.97
C LEU A 369 9.06 3.18 31.82
N SER A 370 7.92 3.36 31.14
CA SER A 370 6.58 3.49 31.72
C SER A 370 5.86 2.14 31.80
N GLY A 371 6.16 1.21 30.90
CA GLY A 371 5.50 -0.07 30.86
C GLY A 371 6.04 -1.01 29.80
N VAL A 372 5.42 -2.19 29.71
CA VAL A 372 5.64 -3.18 28.64
C VAL A 372 4.32 -3.52 28.00
N VAL A 373 4.27 -3.55 26.69
CA VAL A 373 3.10 -4.01 25.92
C VAL A 373 3.44 -5.30 25.19
N THR A 374 2.66 -6.35 25.44
CA THR A 374 2.84 -7.68 24.84
C THR A 374 1.79 -7.96 23.77
N VAL A 375 2.08 -8.92 22.87
CA VAL A 375 1.11 -9.41 21.88
C VAL A 375 -0.18 -9.90 22.56
N GLU A 376 -0.07 -10.53 23.74
CA GLU A 376 -1.23 -11.03 24.49
C GLU A 376 -2.14 -9.89 24.99
N GLN A 377 -1.53 -8.81 25.53
CA GLN A 377 -2.29 -7.63 26.00
C GLN A 377 -3.00 -6.93 24.84
N VAL A 378 -2.33 -6.75 23.69
CA VAL A 378 -2.97 -6.20 22.49
C VAL A 378 -4.10 -7.12 22.03
N GLY A 379 -3.88 -8.43 22.00
CA GLY A 379 -4.92 -9.41 21.66
C GLY A 379 -6.10 -9.42 22.63
N ARG A 380 -5.87 -9.17 23.92
CA ARG A 380 -6.94 -9.04 24.93
C ARG A 380 -7.72 -7.76 24.70
N ALA A 381 -7.06 -6.62 24.53
CA ALA A 381 -7.71 -5.35 24.23
C ALA A 381 -8.59 -5.42 22.97
N LEU A 382 -8.13 -6.10 21.92
CA LEU A 382 -8.92 -6.33 20.72
C LEU A 382 -10.19 -7.18 20.98
N ARG A 383 -10.12 -8.19 21.85
CA ARG A 383 -11.28 -9.02 22.20
C ARG A 383 -12.27 -8.28 23.08
N ASP A 384 -11.78 -7.56 24.10
CA ASP A 384 -12.61 -6.87 25.10
C ASP A 384 -13.34 -5.67 24.45
N ALA A 385 -12.71 -5.01 23.48
CA ALA A 385 -13.31 -3.92 22.73
C ALA A 385 -14.28 -4.39 21.62
N ALA A 386 -14.29 -5.69 21.27
CA ALA A 386 -15.20 -6.27 20.28
C ALA A 386 -16.52 -6.78 20.88
N VAL A 387 -16.67 -6.78 22.22
CA VAL A 387 -17.87 -7.13 22.98
C VAL A 387 -18.70 -5.89 23.30
#